data_29cc197b3af562bb84925e36964d0cd6
#
_entry.id   29cc197b3af562bb84925e36964d0cd6
#
_cell.length_a   1.000
_cell.length_b   1.000
_cell.length_c   1.000
_cell.angle_alpha   90.00
_cell.angle_beta   90.00
_cell.angle_gamma   90.00
#
_symmetry.space_group_name_H-M   'P 1'
#
loop_
_entity.id
_entity.type
_entity.pdbx_description
1 polymer ?
#
loop_
_entity_poly.entity_id
_entity_poly.type
_entity_poly.pdbx_seq_one_letter_code
_entity_poly.pdbx_strand_id
1 'polypeptide(L)'
;MVAGDRISAAGVSASLPVSRMLAERIAGRARAEEIAARYGVSDWSAAHNSDAFGIGAGEMATALKNLILGWPRAQVLVAAEDGVSEVDVAFPLDFAARSWRSSAGLFAEKSDVTTRNGLTLLADETGTLPEGAH
;
A
#
# COMPACT_ATOMS: atom_id res chain seq x y z
N MET A 1 15.73 11.52 -3.13
CA MET A 1 16.97 12.33 -2.88
C MET A 1 17.64 11.81 -1.62
N VAL A 2 18.97 11.71 -1.62
CA VAL A 2 19.78 11.31 -0.45
C VAL A 2 20.71 12.44 -0.11
N ALA A 3 20.69 12.91 1.13
CA ALA A 3 21.59 13.97 1.62
C ALA A 3 22.07 13.58 3.03
N GLY A 4 23.29 13.03 3.10
CA GLY A 4 23.85 12.49 4.35
C GLY A 4 22.98 11.36 4.89
N ASP A 5 22.46 11.52 6.11
CA ASP A 5 21.59 10.54 6.78
C ASP A 5 20.08 10.76 6.51
N ARG A 6 19.76 11.72 5.64
CA ARG A 6 18.36 12.02 5.29
C ARG A 6 18.02 11.44 3.93
N ILE A 7 16.87 10.77 3.87
CA ILE A 7 16.31 10.18 2.67
C ILE A 7 14.90 10.76 2.50
N SER A 8 14.62 11.29 1.31
CA SER A 8 13.28 11.78 0.96
C SER A 8 12.81 11.21 -0.35
N ALA A 9 11.51 10.94 -0.45
CA ALA A 9 10.83 10.50 -1.64
C ALA A 9 9.84 11.58 -2.12
N ALA A 10 9.73 11.77 -3.43
CA ALA A 10 8.87 12.78 -4.02
C ALA A 10 7.41 12.33 -4.17
N GLY A 11 7.07 11.12 -3.76
CA GLY A 11 5.71 10.59 -3.88
C GLY A 11 5.63 9.08 -3.67
N VAL A 12 4.42 8.55 -3.73
CA VAL A 12 4.13 7.12 -3.46
C VAL A 12 4.86 6.20 -4.44
N SER A 13 4.96 6.59 -5.72
CA SER A 13 5.68 5.83 -6.75
C SER A 13 7.17 5.64 -6.45
N ALA A 14 7.77 6.55 -5.67
CA ALA A 14 9.17 6.46 -5.24
C ALA A 14 9.38 5.66 -3.94
N SER A 15 8.31 5.20 -3.29
CA SER A 15 8.42 4.51 -1.98
C SER A 15 9.17 3.18 -2.08
N LEU A 16 8.92 2.36 -3.09
CA LEU A 16 9.62 1.08 -3.27
C LEU A 16 11.12 1.27 -3.55
N PRO A 17 11.56 2.11 -4.51
CA PRO A 17 12.97 2.41 -4.71
C PRO A 17 13.66 2.96 -3.46
N VAL A 18 13.00 3.85 -2.73
CA VAL A 18 13.56 4.44 -1.50
C VAL A 18 13.67 3.41 -0.38
N SER A 19 12.67 2.57 -0.17
CA SER A 19 12.69 1.51 0.83
C SER A 19 13.80 0.50 0.55
N ARG A 20 14.00 0.12 -0.71
CA ARG A 20 15.09 -0.76 -1.11
C ARG A 20 16.46 -0.14 -0.88
N MET A 21 16.64 1.14 -1.25
CA MET A 21 17.89 1.85 -0.99
C MET A 21 18.19 1.93 0.51
N LEU A 22 17.16 2.13 1.33
CA LEU A 22 17.31 2.12 2.79
C LEU A 22 17.72 0.73 3.29
N ALA A 23 17.08 -0.34 2.78
CA ALA A 23 17.45 -1.72 3.10
C ALA A 23 18.91 -2.02 2.70
N GLU A 24 19.37 -1.54 1.54
CA GLU A 24 20.75 -1.68 1.09
C GLU A 24 21.73 -0.97 2.02
N ARG A 25 21.40 0.23 2.49
CA ARG A 25 22.27 0.98 3.42
C ARG A 25 22.35 0.35 4.81
N ILE A 26 21.30 -0.28 5.28
CA ILE A 26 21.22 -0.88 6.62
C ILE A 26 21.78 -2.30 6.61
N ALA A 27 21.40 -3.12 5.64
CA ALA A 27 21.63 -4.56 5.65
C ALA A 27 22.50 -5.06 4.49
N GLY A 28 22.97 -4.15 3.64
CA GLY A 28 23.81 -4.47 2.48
C GLY A 28 23.01 -4.91 1.26
N ARG A 29 23.69 -4.88 0.09
CA ARG A 29 23.07 -5.09 -1.22
C ARG A 29 22.42 -6.47 -1.38
N ALA A 30 23.07 -7.53 -0.93
CA ALA A 30 22.56 -8.88 -1.06
C ALA A 30 21.20 -9.05 -0.36
N ARG A 31 21.05 -8.45 0.82
CA ARG A 31 19.79 -8.48 1.57
C ARG A 31 18.71 -7.63 0.90
N ALA A 32 19.05 -6.49 0.34
CA ALA A 32 18.13 -5.65 -0.40
C ALA A 32 17.61 -6.36 -1.68
N GLU A 33 18.47 -7.11 -2.37
CA GLU A 33 18.10 -7.91 -3.54
C GLU A 33 17.17 -9.08 -3.16
N GLU A 34 17.43 -9.78 -2.06
CA GLU A 34 16.56 -10.82 -1.54
C GLU A 34 15.15 -10.28 -1.21
N ILE A 35 15.08 -9.14 -0.53
CA ILE A 35 13.82 -8.47 -0.20
C ILE A 35 13.08 -8.07 -1.49
N ALA A 36 13.79 -7.46 -2.44
CA ALA A 36 13.18 -7.03 -3.71
C ALA A 36 12.61 -8.20 -4.52
N ALA A 37 13.32 -9.33 -4.53
CA ALA A 37 12.83 -10.54 -5.20
C ALA A 37 11.52 -11.08 -4.61
N ARG A 38 11.35 -10.99 -3.28
CA ARG A 38 10.09 -11.38 -2.61
C ARG A 38 8.89 -10.55 -3.05
N TYR A 39 9.11 -9.30 -3.41
CA TYR A 39 8.06 -8.37 -3.87
C TYR A 39 7.99 -8.25 -5.40
N GLY A 40 8.66 -9.14 -6.14
CA GLY A 40 8.64 -9.14 -7.61
C GLY A 40 9.32 -7.93 -8.25
N VAL A 41 10.16 -7.21 -7.51
CA VAL A 41 10.88 -6.03 -8.01
C VAL A 41 12.20 -6.51 -8.61
N SER A 42 12.22 -6.72 -9.94
CA SER A 42 13.40 -7.20 -10.66
C SER A 42 14.37 -6.10 -11.06
N ASP A 43 13.87 -4.90 -11.37
CA ASP A 43 14.68 -3.77 -11.82
C ASP A 43 14.81 -2.71 -10.74
N TRP A 44 16.05 -2.47 -10.35
CA TRP A 44 16.37 -1.37 -9.48
C TRP A 44 17.42 -0.45 -10.12
N SER A 45 17.01 0.77 -10.39
CA SER A 45 17.96 1.81 -10.73
C SER A 45 17.68 3.07 -9.89
N ALA A 46 18.73 3.82 -9.58
CA ALA A 46 18.60 5.15 -8.97
C ALA A 46 17.94 6.18 -9.91
N ALA A 47 17.72 5.80 -11.16
CA ALA A 47 17.11 6.62 -12.22
C ALA A 47 15.59 6.42 -12.28
N HIS A 48 14.90 6.57 -11.13
CA HIS A 48 13.44 6.62 -11.14
C HIS A 48 12.98 7.89 -11.85
N ASN A 49 12.30 7.73 -12.99
CA ASN A 49 11.71 8.85 -13.71
C ASN A 49 10.35 9.20 -13.12
N SER A 50 10.30 10.24 -12.30
CA SER A 50 9.06 10.73 -11.68
C SER A 50 8.16 11.48 -12.67
N ASP A 51 8.68 11.91 -13.83
CA ASP A 51 7.93 12.71 -14.80
C ASP A 51 6.81 11.90 -15.48
N ALA A 52 6.95 10.58 -15.50
CA ALA A 52 5.91 9.66 -16.01
C ALA A 52 4.66 9.57 -15.11
N PHE A 53 4.72 10.10 -13.87
CA PHE A 53 3.66 10.00 -12.85
C PHE A 53 3.05 11.36 -12.50
N GLY A 54 2.90 12.23 -13.49
CA GLY A 54 2.21 13.51 -13.32
C GLY A 54 0.70 13.33 -13.22
N ILE A 55 0.06 14.04 -12.29
CA ILE A 55 -1.40 14.15 -12.24
C ILE A 55 -1.78 15.33 -13.14
N GLY A 56 -2.45 15.03 -14.27
CA GLY A 56 -2.92 16.04 -15.21
C GLY A 56 -4.26 16.65 -14.77
N ALA A 57 -4.71 17.63 -15.53
CA ALA A 57 -6.00 18.32 -15.29
C ALA A 57 -7.21 17.35 -15.41
N GLY A 58 -7.10 16.34 -16.29
CA GLY A 58 -8.15 15.32 -16.49
C GLY A 58 -8.33 14.41 -15.27
N GLU A 59 -7.21 13.93 -14.70
CA GLU A 59 -7.21 13.10 -13.49
C GLU A 59 -7.73 13.89 -12.30
N MET A 60 -7.33 15.16 -12.18
CA MET A 60 -7.82 16.04 -11.10
C MET A 60 -9.32 16.30 -11.23
N ALA A 61 -9.83 16.54 -12.45
CA ALA A 61 -11.26 16.70 -12.70
C ALA A 61 -12.04 15.42 -12.36
N THR A 62 -11.49 14.25 -12.69
CA THR A 62 -12.09 12.96 -12.35
C THR A 62 -12.13 12.73 -10.84
N ALA A 63 -11.03 13.03 -10.13
CA ALA A 63 -10.98 12.93 -8.67
C ALA A 63 -12.02 13.87 -8.01
N LEU A 64 -12.12 15.12 -8.47
CA LEU A 64 -13.09 16.08 -7.97
C LEU A 64 -14.54 15.66 -8.26
N LYS A 65 -14.80 15.14 -9.45
CA LYS A 65 -16.11 14.55 -9.81
C LYS A 65 -16.48 13.40 -8.88
N ASN A 66 -15.54 12.48 -8.64
CA ASN A 66 -15.77 11.34 -7.74
C ASN A 66 -16.01 11.78 -6.29
N LEU A 67 -15.30 12.81 -5.84
CA LEU A 67 -15.46 13.38 -4.50
C LEU A 67 -16.84 14.02 -4.31
N ILE A 68 -17.32 14.79 -5.29
CA ILE A 68 -18.55 15.59 -5.19
C ILE A 68 -19.78 14.77 -5.57
N LEU A 69 -19.70 14.00 -6.68
CA LEU A 69 -20.83 13.30 -7.28
C LEU A 69 -20.82 11.78 -7.03
N GLY A 70 -19.78 11.27 -6.39
CA GLY A 70 -19.59 9.83 -6.13
C GLY A 70 -20.40 9.33 -4.92
N TRP A 71 -21.66 9.72 -4.77
CA TRP A 71 -22.54 9.26 -3.68
C TRP A 71 -23.67 8.40 -4.23
N PRO A 72 -24.11 7.29 -3.57
CA PRO A 72 -23.56 6.72 -2.33
C PRO A 72 -22.17 6.09 -2.55
N ARG A 73 -21.31 6.19 -1.52
CA ARG A 73 -19.97 5.56 -1.53
C ARG A 73 -20.09 4.08 -1.23
N ALA A 74 -19.38 3.27 -2.01
CA ALA A 74 -19.23 1.86 -1.69
C ALA A 74 -18.30 1.68 -0.49
N GLN A 75 -18.64 0.77 0.41
CA GLN A 75 -17.73 0.31 1.45
C GLN A 75 -17.07 -0.97 0.96
N VAL A 76 -15.74 -1.01 1.02
CA VAL A 76 -14.92 -2.17 0.70
C VAL A 76 -14.26 -2.64 1.97
N LEU A 77 -14.61 -3.83 2.41
CA LEU A 77 -14.01 -4.46 3.58
C LEU A 77 -13.04 -5.54 3.10
N VAL A 78 -11.81 -5.46 3.56
CA VAL A 78 -10.76 -6.44 3.29
C VAL A 78 -10.70 -7.40 4.47
N ALA A 79 -11.01 -8.68 4.22
CA ALA A 79 -10.97 -9.71 5.23
C ALA A 79 -9.51 -10.07 5.56
N ALA A 80 -9.21 -10.19 6.85
CA ALA A 80 -7.89 -10.59 7.33
C ALA A 80 -7.98 -11.55 8.51
N GLU A 81 -7.01 -12.47 8.55
CA GLU A 81 -6.81 -13.45 9.62
C GLU A 81 -5.38 -13.37 10.14
N ASP A 82 -5.12 -13.97 11.30
CA ASP A 82 -3.77 -14.05 11.86
C ASP A 82 -2.80 -14.73 10.87
N GLY A 83 -1.65 -14.13 10.68
CA GLY A 83 -0.64 -14.57 9.71
C GLY A 83 -0.79 -13.98 8.30
N VAL A 84 -1.77 -13.11 8.07
CA VAL A 84 -1.92 -12.40 6.79
C VAL A 84 -0.67 -11.58 6.46
N SER A 85 -0.37 -11.44 5.18
CA SER A 85 0.68 -10.54 4.72
C SER A 85 0.20 -9.08 4.78
N GLU A 86 1.05 -8.19 5.29
CA GLU A 86 0.77 -6.74 5.34
C GLU A 86 0.46 -6.17 3.95
N VAL A 87 1.15 -6.69 2.92
CA VAL A 87 0.98 -6.24 1.53
C VAL A 87 -0.37 -6.67 0.97
N ASP A 88 -0.81 -7.91 1.30
CA ASP A 88 -2.08 -8.44 0.83
C ASP A 88 -3.27 -7.67 1.43
N VAL A 89 -3.10 -7.08 2.61
CA VAL A 89 -4.09 -6.18 3.23
C VAL A 89 -3.95 -4.75 2.69
N ALA A 90 -2.74 -4.22 2.65
CA ALA A 90 -2.51 -2.82 2.31
C ALA A 90 -2.89 -2.50 0.86
N PHE A 91 -2.61 -3.41 -0.08
CA PHE A 91 -2.84 -3.17 -1.50
C PHE A 91 -4.32 -2.96 -1.86
N PRO A 92 -5.26 -3.85 -1.48
CA PRO A 92 -6.69 -3.63 -1.77
C PRO A 92 -7.27 -2.44 -1.00
N LEU A 93 -6.85 -2.18 0.24
CA LEU A 93 -7.27 -1.00 0.99
C LEU A 93 -6.86 0.30 0.29
N ASP A 94 -5.59 0.41 -0.12
CA ASP A 94 -5.07 1.58 -0.83
C ASP A 94 -5.76 1.77 -2.19
N PHE A 95 -5.95 0.68 -2.95
CA PHE A 95 -6.63 0.73 -4.24
C PHE A 95 -8.09 1.21 -4.11
N ALA A 96 -8.84 0.69 -3.16
CA ALA A 96 -10.22 1.11 -2.92
C ALA A 96 -10.31 2.57 -2.48
N ALA A 97 -9.44 3.01 -1.57
CA ALA A 97 -9.40 4.38 -1.08
C ALA A 97 -9.05 5.41 -2.17
N ARG A 98 -8.16 5.06 -3.10
CA ARG A 98 -7.73 5.95 -4.21
C ARG A 98 -8.82 6.28 -5.20
N SER A 99 -9.89 5.50 -5.26
CA SER A 99 -11.02 5.77 -6.18
C SER A 99 -11.78 7.04 -5.81
N TRP A 100 -11.69 7.50 -4.56
CA TRP A 100 -12.47 8.60 -3.95
C TRP A 100 -13.98 8.34 -3.99
N ARG A 101 -14.37 7.14 -4.40
CA ARG A 101 -15.76 6.65 -4.46
C ARG A 101 -16.06 5.57 -3.42
N SER A 102 -15.02 5.02 -2.82
CA SER A 102 -15.12 3.95 -1.83
C SER A 102 -14.45 4.38 -0.53
N SER A 103 -15.00 3.91 0.58
CA SER A 103 -14.28 3.79 1.84
C SER A 103 -13.70 2.38 1.91
N ALA A 104 -12.52 2.25 2.52
CA ALA A 104 -11.87 0.97 2.72
C ALA A 104 -11.68 0.74 4.21
N GLY A 105 -11.86 -0.49 4.66
CA GLY A 105 -11.68 -0.90 6.05
C GLY A 105 -11.26 -2.36 6.17
N LEU A 106 -10.70 -2.71 7.32
CA LEU A 106 -10.31 -4.05 7.67
C LEU A 106 -11.48 -4.77 8.37
N PHE A 107 -11.79 -5.97 7.90
CA PHE A 107 -12.74 -6.86 8.54
C PHE A 107 -12.02 -8.08 9.12
N ALA A 108 -12.34 -8.45 10.35
CA ALA A 108 -11.79 -9.65 10.96
C ALA A 108 -12.79 -10.29 11.94
N GLU A 109 -12.54 -11.53 12.34
CA GLU A 109 -13.35 -12.17 13.38
C GLU A 109 -13.07 -11.58 14.79
N LYS A 110 -11.87 -11.03 14.98
CA LYS A 110 -11.41 -10.42 16.24
C LYS A 110 -11.15 -8.92 16.04
N SER A 111 -11.07 -8.19 17.14
CA SER A 111 -10.74 -6.76 17.15
C SER A 111 -9.33 -6.44 16.64
N ASP A 112 -8.45 -7.42 16.61
CA ASP A 112 -7.07 -7.29 16.16
C ASP A 112 -6.60 -8.55 15.45
N VAL A 113 -5.70 -8.36 14.50
CA VAL A 113 -5.08 -9.42 13.69
C VAL A 113 -3.57 -9.23 13.74
N THR A 114 -2.85 -10.30 14.01
CA THR A 114 -1.39 -10.30 13.98
C THR A 114 -0.91 -10.76 12.60
N THR A 115 -0.18 -9.90 11.91
CA THR A 115 0.36 -10.21 10.59
C THR A 115 1.52 -11.21 10.66
N ARG A 116 1.92 -11.72 9.50
CA ARG A 116 3.05 -12.65 9.35
C ARG A 116 4.37 -12.12 9.92
N ASN A 117 4.59 -10.80 9.85
CA ASN A 117 5.82 -10.18 10.35
C ASN A 117 5.65 -9.57 11.77
N GLY A 118 4.54 -9.86 12.45
CA GLY A 118 4.30 -9.46 13.83
C GLY A 118 3.73 -8.05 14.02
N LEU A 119 3.20 -7.43 12.95
CA LEU A 119 2.47 -6.18 13.07
C LEU A 119 1.04 -6.47 13.54
N THR A 120 0.53 -5.70 14.50
CA THR A 120 -0.87 -5.78 14.93
C THR A 120 -1.71 -4.79 14.15
N LEU A 121 -2.72 -5.28 13.44
CA LEU A 121 -3.72 -4.50 12.73
C LEU A 121 -5.00 -4.49 13.54
N LEU A 122 -5.63 -3.33 13.67
CA LEU A 122 -6.94 -3.21 14.30
C LEU A 122 -8.02 -3.31 13.22
N ALA A 123 -9.02 -4.16 13.46
CA ALA A 123 -10.16 -4.29 12.58
C ALA A 123 -11.10 -3.07 12.72
N ASP A 124 -11.55 -2.54 11.59
CA ASP A 124 -12.58 -1.50 11.55
C ASP A 124 -13.96 -2.09 11.82
N GLU A 125 -14.19 -3.33 11.35
CA GLU A 125 -15.40 -4.09 11.60
C GLU A 125 -15.08 -5.53 11.99
N THR A 126 -15.91 -6.10 12.87
CA THR A 126 -15.74 -7.48 13.35
C THR A 126 -16.99 -8.30 13.12
N GLY A 127 -16.82 -9.59 12.81
CA GLY A 127 -17.92 -10.53 12.62
C GLY A 127 -17.44 -11.88 12.10
N THR A 128 -18.39 -12.74 11.76
CA THR A 128 -18.05 -14.02 11.12
C THR A 128 -17.75 -13.79 9.65
N LEU A 129 -16.61 -14.26 9.18
CA LEU A 129 -16.24 -14.20 7.77
C LEU A 129 -17.28 -14.94 6.90
N PRO A 130 -17.73 -14.35 5.79
CA PRO A 130 -18.61 -15.06 4.86
C PRO A 130 -17.92 -16.31 4.31
N GLU A 131 -18.65 -17.40 4.14
CA GLU A 131 -18.14 -18.60 3.47
C GLU A 131 -17.61 -18.22 2.07
N GLY A 132 -16.33 -18.49 1.80
CA GLY A 132 -15.67 -18.18 0.52
C GLY A 132 -14.98 -16.82 0.43
N ALA A 133 -14.84 -16.07 1.52
CA ALA A 133 -13.95 -14.92 1.59
C ALA A 133 -12.50 -15.42 1.60
N HIS A 134 -11.80 -15.28 0.46
CA HIS A 134 -10.38 -15.60 0.30
C HIS A 134 -9.65 -14.43 -0.36
#